data_2a7096a6fbe349f6d212396d6e89b77d
#
_entry.id   2a7096a6fbe349f6d212396d6e89b77d
#
_cell.length_a   1.000
_cell.length_b   1.000
_cell.length_c   1.000
_cell.angle_alpha   90.00
_cell.angle_beta   90.00
_cell.angle_gamma   90.00
#
_symmetry.space_group_name_H-M   'P 1'
#
loop_
_entity.id
_entity.type
_entity.pdbx_description
1 polymer ?
#
loop_
_entity_poly.entity_id
_entity_poly.type
_entity_poly.pdbx_seq_one_letter_code
_entity_poly.pdbx_strand_id
1 'polypeptide(L)' 'MTDWHLKEDDVVVLQALDDMPEHLFRVREVYDDCITGYALTGPLKGVYGEPGLELILRVHSRSNGGDQGRG' A
#
# COMPACT_ATOMS: atom_id res chain seq x y z
N MET A 1 6.64 15.87 7.28
CA MET A 1 6.64 15.18 6.07
C MET A 1 6.94 13.72 6.28
N THR A 2 6.26 12.89 5.60
CA THR A 2 6.39 11.46 5.80
C THR A 2 7.11 10.82 4.65
N ASP A 3 8.06 9.99 4.96
CA ASP A 3 8.79 9.27 3.95
C ASP A 3 8.65 7.79 4.26
N TRP A 4 7.82 7.11 3.50
CA TRP A 4 7.47 5.73 3.79
C TRP A 4 8.52 4.73 3.31
N HIS A 5 9.43 5.14 2.43
CA HIS A 5 10.44 4.24 1.84
C HIS A 5 9.78 2.99 1.26
N LEU A 6 8.69 3.18 0.56
CA LEU A 6 7.95 2.06 0.00
C LEU A 6 8.60 1.51 -1.24
N LYS A 7 8.33 0.26 -1.53
CA LYS A 7 8.80 -0.37 -2.75
C LYS A 7 7.79 -1.40 -3.21
N GLU A 8 8.01 -1.94 -4.38
CA GLU A 8 7.11 -2.92 -4.97
C GLU A 8 6.85 -4.07 -3.99
N ASP A 9 5.58 -4.46 -3.92
CA ASP A 9 5.10 -5.56 -3.08
C ASP A 9 5.00 -5.26 -1.59
N ASP A 10 5.37 -4.07 -1.15
CA ASP A 10 5.05 -3.68 0.22
C ASP A 10 3.53 -3.59 0.34
N VAL A 11 3.02 -3.88 1.53
CA VAL A 11 1.59 -3.77 1.80
C VAL A 11 1.38 -2.66 2.83
N VAL A 12 0.47 -1.76 2.52
CA VAL A 12 0.16 -0.64 3.40
C VAL A 12 -1.30 -0.70 3.80
N VAL A 13 -1.62 0.02 4.88
CA VAL A 13 -3.00 0.17 5.32
C VAL A 13 -3.46 1.54 4.87
N LEU A 14 -4.55 1.58 4.12
CA LEU A 14 -5.14 2.83 3.65
C LEU A 14 -6.30 3.21 4.56
N GLN A 15 -6.42 4.50 4.84
CA GLN A 15 -7.48 4.96 5.74
C GLN A 15 -8.85 4.85 5.09
N ALA A 16 -9.86 4.78 5.93
CA ALA A 16 -11.24 4.74 5.45
C ALA A 16 -11.60 6.07 4.80
N LEU A 17 -12.38 6.00 3.74
CA LEU A 17 -12.87 7.18 3.03
C LEU A 17 -14.32 6.94 2.68
N ASP A 18 -15.17 7.91 3.00
CA ASP A 18 -16.57 7.81 2.60
C ASP A 18 -17.11 6.39 2.81
N ASP A 19 -17.38 5.69 1.71
CA ASP A 19 -17.94 4.35 1.76
C ASP A 19 -16.89 3.26 1.86
N MET A 20 -15.62 3.62 1.82
CA MET A 20 -14.55 2.64 1.81
C MET A 20 -13.98 2.45 3.19
N PRO A 21 -14.00 1.25 3.74
CA PRO A 21 -13.38 1.03 5.04
C PRO A 21 -11.86 1.00 4.91
N GLU A 22 -11.21 1.09 6.05
CA GLU A 22 -9.77 0.89 6.10
C GLU A 22 -9.45 -0.46 5.48
N HIS A 23 -8.41 -0.52 4.65
CA HIS A 23 -8.12 -1.77 3.97
C HIS A 23 -6.64 -1.86 3.61
N LEU A 24 -6.23 -3.06 3.23
CA LEU A 24 -4.85 -3.32 2.84
C LEU A 24 -4.68 -3.10 1.35
N PHE A 25 -3.50 -2.61 0.97
CA PHE A 25 -3.22 -2.28 -0.41
C PHE A 25 -1.79 -2.70 -0.73
N ARG A 26 -1.62 -3.43 -1.83
CA ARG A 26 -0.30 -3.90 -2.24
C ARG A 26 0.29 -2.93 -3.24
N VAL A 27 1.48 -2.44 -2.95
CA VAL A 27 2.14 -1.44 -3.78
C VAL A 27 2.78 -2.06 -5.00
N ARG A 28 2.57 -1.44 -6.16
CA ARG A 28 3.24 -1.84 -7.39
C ARG A 28 4.30 -0.83 -7.77
N GLU A 29 3.95 0.45 -7.74
CA GLU A 29 4.89 1.52 -8.07
C GLU A 29 4.72 2.65 -7.09
N VAL A 30 5.78 3.40 -6.89
CA VAL A 30 5.79 4.52 -5.96
C VAL A 30 6.16 5.78 -6.71
N TYR A 31 5.33 6.81 -6.54
CA TYR A 31 5.56 8.12 -7.14
C TYR A 31 5.70 9.16 -6.06
N ASP A 32 5.99 10.39 -6.45
CA ASP A 32 6.21 11.46 -5.47
C ASP A 32 4.99 11.73 -4.60
N ASP A 33 3.81 11.58 -5.16
CA ASP A 33 2.59 11.95 -4.44
C ASP A 33 1.57 10.81 -4.32
N CYS A 34 1.87 9.66 -4.86
CA CYS A 34 0.93 8.54 -4.77
C CYS A 34 1.64 7.22 -4.98
N ILE A 35 0.90 6.16 -4.75
CA ILE A 35 1.37 4.82 -5.08
C ILE A 35 0.33 4.20 -6.00
N THR A 36 0.73 3.18 -6.73
CA THR A 36 -0.20 2.41 -7.52
C THR A 36 -0.18 0.97 -7.05
N GLY A 37 -1.24 0.26 -7.31
CA GLY A 37 -1.30 -1.14 -6.91
C GLY A 37 -2.72 -1.65 -6.85
N TYR A 38 -2.93 -2.63 -5.98
CA TYR A 38 -4.21 -3.33 -5.90
C TYR A 38 -4.65 -3.47 -4.46
N ALA A 39 -5.94 -3.28 -4.22
CA ALA A 39 -6.50 -3.50 -2.90
C ALA A 39 -6.47 -4.99 -2.60
N LEU A 40 -6.10 -5.34 -1.38
CA LEU A 40 -6.06 -6.74 -0.97
C LEU A 40 -7.28 -7.16 -0.18
N THR A 41 -7.94 -6.20 0.47
CA THR A 41 -9.13 -6.49 1.27
C THR A 41 -10.17 -5.43 1.00
N GLY A 42 -11.38 -5.66 1.48
CA GLY A 42 -12.45 -4.68 1.38
C GLY A 42 -13.21 -4.77 0.07
N PRO A 43 -14.12 -3.81 -0.14
CA PRO A 43 -15.00 -3.84 -1.32
C PRO A 43 -14.27 -3.79 -2.66
N LEU A 44 -13.08 -3.22 -2.68
CA LEU A 44 -12.35 -3.11 -3.93
C LEU A 44 -11.23 -4.12 -4.06
N LYS A 45 -11.31 -5.21 -3.32
CA LYS A 45 -10.28 -6.25 -3.38
C LYS A 45 -10.00 -6.62 -4.83
N GLY A 46 -8.73 -6.58 -5.20
CA GLY A 46 -8.30 -6.93 -6.55
C GLY A 46 -8.39 -5.80 -7.56
N VAL A 47 -8.88 -4.65 -7.15
CA VAL A 47 -9.04 -3.53 -8.07
C VAL A 47 -7.80 -2.64 -8.02
N TYR A 48 -7.35 -2.25 -9.19
CA TYR A 48 -6.21 -1.34 -9.32
C TYR A 48 -6.59 0.05 -8.82
N GLY A 49 -5.66 0.73 -8.16
CA GLY A 49 -5.90 2.08 -7.71
C GLY A 49 -4.61 2.87 -7.62
N GLU A 50 -4.76 4.18 -7.40
CA GLU A 50 -3.63 5.09 -7.30
C GLU A 50 -3.82 6.04 -6.12
N PRO A 51 -3.85 5.52 -4.90
CA PRO A 51 -4.10 6.38 -3.74
C PRO A 51 -2.94 7.32 -3.46
N GLY A 52 -3.29 8.51 -2.99
CA GLY A 52 -2.28 9.47 -2.59
C GLY A 52 -1.56 9.00 -1.34
N LEU A 53 -0.35 9.46 -1.17
CA LEU A 53 0.45 9.06 0.00
C LEU A 53 -0.20 9.45 1.31
N GLU A 54 -0.99 10.52 1.30
CA GLU A 54 -1.63 10.98 2.53
C GLU A 54 -2.67 9.99 3.04
N LEU A 55 -3.08 9.02 2.22
CA LEU A 55 -4.06 8.03 2.64
C LEU A 55 -3.43 6.87 3.38
N ILE A 56 -2.12 6.77 3.37
CA ILE A 56 -1.44 5.66 4.02
C ILE A 56 -1.37 5.90 5.52
N LEU A 57 -1.94 4.98 6.29
CA LEU A 57 -1.88 5.07 7.74
C LEU A 57 -0.59 4.48 8.28
N ARG A 58 -0.17 3.36 7.71
CA ARG A 58 1.04 2.69 8.17
C ARG A 58 1.40 1.58 7.19
N VAL A 59 2.60 1.07 7.32
CA VAL A 59 3.04 -0.08 6.53
C VAL A 59 2.60 -1.33 7.27
N HIS A 60 1.88 -2.19 6.60
CA HIS A 60 1.41 -3.44 7.18
C HIS A 60 2.50 -4.50 7.13
N SER A 61 3.16 -4.62 5.98
CA SER A 61 4.25 -5.55 5.87
C SER A 61 5.18 -5.11 4.74
N ARG A 62 6.44 -5.44 4.87
CA ARG A 62 7.44 -5.09 3.87
C ARG A 62 7.68 -6.24 2.93
N SER A 63 7.98 -5.91 1.69
CA SER A 63 8.36 -6.92 0.73
C SER A 63 9.67 -7.53 1.17
N ASN A 64 9.77 -8.85 1.04
CA ASN A 64 10.98 -9.49 1.39
C ASN A 64 11.85 -9.69 0.23
N GLY A 65 11.43 -9.19 -0.84
CA GLY A 65 12.15 -9.24 -2.04
C GLY A 65 13.44 -9.76 -1.98
N GLY A 66 13.97 -10.16 -1.58
CA GLY A 66 15.10 -10.52 -1.58
C GLY A 66 15.74 -10.81 -0.42
N ASP A 67 15.33 -10.68 0.46
CA ASP A 67 15.95 -10.80 1.55
C ASP A 67 15.86 -11.96 2.17
N GLN A 68 15.76 -12.56 2.21
CA GLN A 68 15.52 -13.28 2.71
C GLN A 68 16.07 -13.93 3.23
N GLY A 69 16.42 -13.93 3.21
CA GLY A 69 16.92 -14.38 3.66
C GLY A 69 16.90 -14.85 4.62
N ARG A 70 16.76 -14.92 5.06
CA ARG A 70 16.85 -15.19 5.73
C ARG A 70 16.76 -15.72 6.01
N GLY A 71 16.67 -15.68 5.98
CA GLY A 71 16.70 -16.01 6.13
C GLY A 71 16.75 -16.33 6.26
#